data_637e31a0fc3d7d009d41be82fc2ccaea
#
_entry.id   637e31a0fc3d7d009d41be82fc2ccaea
#
_cell.length_a   1.000
_cell.length_b   1.000
_cell.length_c   1.000
_cell.angle_alpha   90.00
_cell.angle_beta   90.00
_cell.angle_gamma   90.00
#
_symmetry.space_group_name_H-M   'P 1'
#
loop_
_entity.id
_entity.type
_entity.pdbx_description
1 polymer ?
#
loop_
_entity_poly.entity_id
_entity_poly.type
_entity_poly.pdbx_seq_one_letter_code
_entity_poly.pdbx_strand_id
1 'polypeptide(L)'
;PHMLLYHFNFGWPLVDEGTEINWQGKWQPAKSDSQIFKVGENFRTCRAPLDSHNAGGEDVAFIDMDSDATGMCEGGLFNHRLDLGVVIRFHKKQLPWLNNWLHFGKGEYVVGIEPATNPVIGQTKARAQNQLIILAPGETLRYDLELKVVLGGAINLNEFLNK
;
A
#
# COMPACT_ATOMS: atom_id res chain seq x y z
N PRO A 1 1.30 -21.25 -11.71
CA PRO A 1 1.46 -20.27 -10.64
C PRO A 1 0.70 -18.99 -10.96
N HIS A 2 0.15 -18.36 -9.93
CA HIS A 2 -0.61 -17.11 -10.01
C HIS A 2 -0.06 -16.11 -9.00
N MET A 3 0.14 -14.88 -9.44
CA MET A 3 0.53 -13.73 -8.63
C MET A 3 -0.29 -12.54 -9.14
N LEU A 4 -0.88 -11.80 -8.22
CA LEU A 4 -1.71 -10.62 -8.55
C LEU A 4 -1.33 -9.46 -7.65
N LEU A 5 -1.25 -8.28 -8.25
CA LEU A 5 -1.10 -7.01 -7.58
C LEU A 5 -2.04 -6.00 -8.23
N TYR A 6 -2.81 -5.31 -7.43
CA TYR A 6 -3.57 -4.14 -7.83
C TYR A 6 -2.72 -2.90 -7.58
N HIS A 7 -2.35 -2.19 -8.63
CA HIS A 7 -1.43 -1.06 -8.57
C HIS A 7 -2.23 0.26 -8.60
N PHE A 8 -2.70 0.71 -7.43
CA PHE A 8 -3.39 1.99 -7.31
C PHE A 8 -2.37 3.09 -7.08
N ASN A 9 -2.18 3.94 -8.08
CA ASN A 9 -1.28 5.09 -8.02
C ASN A 9 -2.06 6.37 -7.77
N PHE A 10 -1.69 7.06 -6.71
CA PHE A 10 -2.27 8.34 -6.35
C PHE A 10 -1.21 9.43 -6.48
N GLY A 11 -1.57 10.51 -7.16
CA GLY A 11 -0.72 11.67 -7.38
C GLY A 11 -1.41 12.96 -6.96
N TRP A 12 -0.83 14.07 -7.39
CA TRP A 12 -1.41 15.38 -7.15
C TRP A 12 -2.83 15.49 -7.74
N PRO A 13 -3.81 16.16 -7.07
CA PRO A 13 -3.64 16.95 -5.85
C PRO A 13 -3.78 16.18 -4.53
N LEU A 14 -4.24 14.91 -4.55
CA LEU A 14 -4.43 14.13 -3.33
C LEU A 14 -3.08 13.90 -2.62
N VAL A 15 -2.08 13.48 -3.37
CA VAL A 15 -0.74 13.22 -2.84
C VAL A 15 0.12 14.48 -3.00
N ASP A 16 0.50 15.03 -1.87
CA ASP A 16 1.36 16.19 -1.73
C ASP A 16 2.10 16.10 -0.40
N GLU A 17 3.11 16.94 -0.17
CA GLU A 17 3.81 16.99 1.11
C GLU A 17 2.82 17.17 2.28
N GLY A 18 2.95 16.32 3.30
CA GLY A 18 2.06 16.28 4.46
C GLY A 18 0.84 15.37 4.29
N THR A 19 0.60 14.76 3.13
CA THR A 19 -0.45 13.74 2.99
C THR A 19 -0.14 12.53 3.87
N GLU A 20 -1.12 12.08 4.65
CA GLU A 20 -0.99 10.91 5.50
C GLU A 20 -1.17 9.61 4.72
N ILE A 21 -0.37 8.61 5.08
CA ILE A 21 -0.40 7.24 4.54
C ILE A 21 -0.82 6.32 5.65
N ASN A 22 -1.93 5.61 5.48
CA ASN A 22 -2.54 4.76 6.50
C ASN A 22 -2.68 3.32 6.03
N TRP A 23 -2.17 2.42 6.84
CA TRP A 23 -2.35 0.97 6.78
C TRP A 23 -1.89 0.36 8.12
N GLN A 24 -2.33 -0.86 8.43
CA GLN A 24 -1.90 -1.60 9.62
C GLN A 24 -1.39 -2.98 9.23
N GLY A 25 -0.35 -3.42 9.90
CA GLY A 25 0.27 -4.72 9.67
C GLY A 25 1.74 -4.76 10.05
N LYS A 26 2.32 -5.94 9.93
CA LYS A 26 3.76 -6.15 10.08
C LYS A 26 4.44 -5.81 8.77
N TRP A 27 5.39 -4.92 8.80
CA TRP A 27 6.04 -4.46 7.58
C TRP A 27 7.54 -4.69 7.57
N GLN A 28 8.10 -4.73 6.37
CA GLN A 28 9.53 -4.72 6.11
C GLN A 28 9.83 -3.92 4.84
N PRO A 29 10.97 -3.22 4.77
CA PRO A 29 11.37 -2.55 3.54
C PRO A 29 11.73 -3.58 2.47
N ALA A 30 11.45 -3.26 1.21
CA ALA A 30 11.85 -4.10 0.07
C ALA A 30 13.37 -4.12 -0.13
N LYS A 31 14.04 -3.01 0.22
CA LYS A 31 15.50 -2.85 0.17
C LYS A 31 16.01 -2.46 1.56
N SER A 32 17.11 -3.05 1.99
CA SER A 32 17.71 -2.80 3.32
C SER A 32 18.27 -1.38 3.48
N ASP A 33 18.53 -0.69 2.38
CA ASP A 33 19.02 0.68 2.30
C ASP A 33 17.91 1.71 2.05
N SER A 34 16.65 1.33 2.20
CA SER A 34 15.51 2.25 2.12
C SER A 34 15.75 3.50 2.94
N GLN A 35 15.48 4.66 2.38
CA GLN A 35 15.64 5.95 3.05
C GLN A 35 14.42 6.33 3.88
N ILE A 36 13.24 5.82 3.50
CA ILE A 36 11.97 6.14 4.13
C ILE A 36 11.55 5.05 5.12
N PHE A 37 11.51 3.79 4.68
CA PHE A 37 11.07 2.68 5.52
C PHE A 37 12.17 2.20 6.45
N LYS A 38 12.40 2.98 7.51
CA LYS A 38 13.35 2.69 8.59
C LYS A 38 12.66 2.80 9.95
N VAL A 39 13.11 2.01 10.90
CA VAL A 39 12.66 2.13 12.30
C VAL A 39 13.06 3.50 12.84
N GLY A 40 12.12 4.24 13.41
CA GLY A 40 12.31 5.59 13.92
C GLY A 40 12.09 6.71 12.90
N GLU A 41 11.91 6.38 11.62
CA GLU A 41 11.56 7.35 10.57
C GLU A 41 10.02 7.46 10.42
N ASN A 42 9.56 8.66 10.06
CA ASN A 42 8.16 8.86 9.72
C ASN A 42 7.92 8.49 8.25
N PHE A 43 7.41 7.28 8.02
CA PHE A 43 6.96 6.79 6.71
C PHE A 43 5.44 6.90 6.52
N ARG A 44 4.75 7.51 7.48
CA ARG A 44 3.29 7.70 7.48
C ARG A 44 2.86 9.05 6.92
N THR A 45 3.80 9.87 6.50
CA THR A 45 3.53 11.19 5.94
C THR A 45 4.40 11.39 4.70
N CYS A 46 3.78 11.83 3.62
CA CYS A 46 4.51 12.18 2.40
C CYS A 46 5.50 13.31 2.67
N ARG A 47 6.74 13.11 2.29
CA ARG A 47 7.84 14.07 2.50
C ARG A 47 7.95 15.03 1.33
N ALA A 48 8.70 16.12 1.50
CA ALA A 48 9.15 16.94 0.37
C ALA A 48 9.87 16.06 -0.68
N PRO A 49 9.89 16.48 -1.96
CA PRO A 49 10.58 15.73 -3.02
C PRO A 49 12.03 15.38 -2.66
N LEU A 50 12.41 14.14 -2.91
CA LEU A 50 13.73 13.59 -2.61
C LEU A 50 14.57 13.50 -3.89
N ASP A 51 15.82 14.02 -3.84
CA ASP A 51 16.72 13.91 -4.97
C ASP A 51 17.09 12.45 -5.30
N SER A 52 17.10 11.57 -4.29
CA SER A 52 17.30 10.12 -4.47
C SER A 52 16.18 9.42 -5.22
N HIS A 53 15.00 10.03 -5.32
CA HIS A 53 13.86 9.51 -6.09
C HIS A 53 13.80 10.05 -7.52
N ASN A 54 14.63 11.01 -7.87
CA ASN A 54 14.74 11.45 -9.26
C ASN A 54 15.28 10.30 -10.14
N ALA A 55 14.91 10.29 -11.42
CA ALA A 55 15.36 9.27 -12.39
C ALA A 55 15.03 7.81 -11.97
N GLY A 56 13.86 7.59 -11.36
CA GLY A 56 13.34 6.25 -11.05
C GLY A 56 13.75 5.68 -9.71
N GLY A 57 14.26 6.50 -8.79
CA GLY A 57 14.44 6.09 -7.39
C GLY A 57 13.09 5.88 -6.67
N GLU A 58 13.05 4.94 -5.74
CA GLU A 58 11.82 4.54 -5.06
C GLU A 58 12.10 3.94 -3.68
N ASP A 59 11.13 4.02 -2.81
CA ASP A 59 11.08 3.25 -1.57
C ASP A 59 9.81 2.39 -1.53
N VAL A 60 9.95 1.13 -1.14
CA VAL A 60 8.83 0.18 -1.06
C VAL A 60 8.85 -0.53 0.28
N ALA A 61 7.68 -0.68 0.88
CA ALA A 61 7.46 -1.59 2.00
C ALA A 61 6.49 -2.71 1.62
N PHE A 62 6.77 -3.92 2.12
CA PHE A 62 5.87 -5.06 2.08
C PHE A 62 5.20 -5.19 3.43
N ILE A 63 3.88 -5.20 3.45
CA ILE A 63 3.06 -5.22 4.66
C ILE A 63 2.21 -6.49 4.67
N ASP A 64 2.43 -7.37 5.67
CA ASP A 64 1.47 -8.41 6.04
C ASP A 64 0.35 -7.74 6.81
N MET A 65 -0.76 -7.53 6.14
CA MET A 65 -1.86 -6.69 6.62
C MET A 65 -2.54 -7.27 7.85
N ASP A 66 -2.81 -6.43 8.84
CA ASP A 66 -3.78 -6.75 9.87
C ASP A 66 -5.21 -6.65 9.29
N SER A 67 -6.13 -7.44 9.82
CA SER A 67 -7.54 -7.41 9.44
C SER A 67 -8.44 -7.22 10.65
N ASP A 68 -9.60 -6.64 10.43
CA ASP A 68 -10.66 -6.59 11.43
C ASP A 68 -11.27 -7.98 11.72
N ALA A 69 -12.25 -8.03 12.63
CA ALA A 69 -12.94 -9.27 13.01
C ALA A 69 -13.68 -9.94 11.84
N THR A 70 -13.99 -9.22 10.77
CA THR A 70 -14.62 -9.74 9.55
C THR A 70 -13.62 -10.21 8.50
N GLY A 71 -12.32 -9.98 8.74
CA GLY A 71 -11.24 -10.34 7.82
C GLY A 71 -10.95 -9.25 6.78
N MET A 72 -11.48 -8.05 6.95
CA MET A 72 -11.22 -6.92 6.05
C MET A 72 -9.95 -6.17 6.45
N CYS A 73 -9.14 -5.85 5.46
CA CYS A 73 -7.98 -4.97 5.54
C CYS A 73 -8.33 -3.61 4.93
N GLU A 74 -7.66 -2.58 5.40
CA GLU A 74 -7.80 -1.23 4.86
C GLU A 74 -6.44 -0.56 4.68
N GLY A 75 -6.28 0.16 3.58
CA GLY A 75 -5.14 1.02 3.31
C GLY A 75 -5.59 2.26 2.56
N GLY A 76 -4.96 3.39 2.80
CA GLY A 76 -5.40 4.63 2.16
C GLY A 76 -4.54 5.84 2.43
N LEU A 77 -5.02 6.98 1.94
CA LEU A 77 -4.37 8.28 2.00
C LEU A 77 -5.35 9.35 2.45
N PHE A 78 -4.86 10.35 3.18
CA PHE A 78 -5.65 11.52 3.54
C PHE A 78 -4.84 12.81 3.45
N ASN A 79 -5.36 13.77 2.70
CA ASN A 79 -4.78 15.11 2.57
C ASN A 79 -5.61 16.11 3.39
N HIS A 80 -5.08 16.53 4.53
CA HIS A 80 -5.75 17.47 5.45
C HIS A 80 -5.98 18.84 4.86
N ARG A 81 -5.13 19.27 3.90
CA ARG A 81 -5.32 20.60 3.24
C ARG A 81 -6.50 20.60 2.29
N LEU A 82 -6.77 19.47 1.67
CA LEU A 82 -7.90 19.30 0.75
C LEU A 82 -9.15 18.76 1.44
N ASP A 83 -9.00 18.30 2.69
CA ASP A 83 -10.03 17.55 3.41
C ASP A 83 -10.56 16.37 2.58
N LEU A 84 -9.64 15.68 1.90
CA LEU A 84 -9.90 14.62 0.93
C LEU A 84 -9.02 13.41 1.20
N GLY A 85 -9.63 12.24 1.15
CA GLY A 85 -8.92 10.97 1.27
C GLY A 85 -9.46 9.89 0.35
N VAL A 86 -8.72 8.78 0.30
CA VAL A 86 -9.14 7.53 -0.33
C VAL A 86 -8.84 6.37 0.61
N VAL A 87 -9.72 5.39 0.63
CA VAL A 87 -9.55 4.14 1.37
C VAL A 87 -9.81 2.98 0.41
N ILE A 88 -8.90 2.02 0.38
CA ILE A 88 -9.06 0.75 -0.32
C ILE A 88 -9.31 -0.32 0.72
N ARG A 89 -10.43 -1.04 0.58
CA ARG A 89 -10.80 -2.18 1.42
C ARG A 89 -10.72 -3.46 0.61
N PHE A 90 -10.21 -4.50 1.22
CA PHE A 90 -10.07 -5.82 0.61
C PHE A 90 -10.02 -6.92 1.67
N HIS A 91 -10.30 -8.15 1.27
CA HIS A 91 -10.31 -9.26 2.21
C HIS A 91 -8.93 -9.89 2.33
N LYS A 92 -8.41 -10.02 3.57
CA LYS A 92 -7.09 -10.61 3.86
C LYS A 92 -6.89 -12.01 3.24
N LYS A 93 -7.93 -12.83 3.22
CA LYS A 93 -7.86 -14.19 2.60
C LYS A 93 -7.64 -14.14 1.09
N GLN A 94 -8.06 -13.07 0.42
CA GLN A 94 -7.87 -12.88 -1.02
C GLN A 94 -6.53 -12.22 -1.31
N LEU A 95 -6.21 -11.14 -0.57
CA LEU A 95 -5.04 -10.29 -0.76
C LEU A 95 -4.37 -10.05 0.60
N PRO A 96 -3.53 -10.98 1.07
CA PRO A 96 -2.94 -10.87 2.41
C PRO A 96 -1.88 -9.77 2.55
N TRP A 97 -1.38 -9.26 1.44
CA TRP A 97 -0.28 -8.30 1.40
C TRP A 97 -0.73 -6.95 0.86
N LEU A 98 -0.07 -5.90 1.36
CA LEU A 98 -0.05 -4.58 0.76
C LEU A 98 1.40 -4.23 0.42
N ASN A 99 1.64 -3.74 -0.79
CA ASN A 99 2.88 -3.07 -1.10
C ASN A 99 2.59 -1.56 -1.07
N ASN A 100 3.33 -0.83 -0.24
CA ASN A 100 3.29 0.63 -0.24
C ASN A 100 4.51 1.13 -0.99
N TRP A 101 4.29 1.61 -2.20
CA TRP A 101 5.30 2.16 -3.09
C TRP A 101 5.31 3.68 -2.99
N LEU A 102 6.50 4.27 -2.82
CA LEU A 102 6.71 5.70 -2.68
C LEU A 102 7.70 6.17 -3.73
N HIS A 103 7.27 7.11 -4.57
CA HIS A 103 8.12 7.83 -5.50
C HIS A 103 7.92 9.33 -5.30
N PHE A 104 8.86 9.97 -4.62
CA PHE A 104 8.82 11.39 -4.28
C PHE A 104 9.87 12.17 -5.09
N GLY A 105 9.92 11.95 -6.41
CA GLY A 105 10.78 12.68 -7.32
C GLY A 105 10.21 14.06 -7.70
N LYS A 106 11.08 14.96 -8.16
CA LYS A 106 10.67 16.26 -8.71
C LYS A 106 9.96 16.03 -10.06
N GLY A 107 8.69 16.42 -10.14
CA GLY A 107 7.87 16.25 -11.34
C GLY A 107 7.17 14.89 -11.47
N GLU A 108 7.54 13.91 -10.65
CA GLU A 108 6.91 12.60 -10.55
C GLU A 108 6.72 12.26 -9.07
N TYR A 109 5.55 12.59 -8.52
CA TYR A 109 5.29 12.49 -7.10
C TYR A 109 4.05 11.63 -6.86
N VAL A 110 4.27 10.38 -6.42
CA VAL A 110 3.25 9.33 -6.41
C VAL A 110 3.35 8.46 -5.16
N VAL A 111 2.20 8.00 -4.67
CA VAL A 111 2.08 6.93 -3.67
C VAL A 111 1.28 5.79 -4.27
N GLY A 112 1.85 4.59 -4.24
CA GLY A 112 1.18 3.34 -4.55
C GLY A 112 0.61 2.69 -3.29
N ILE A 113 -0.69 2.35 -3.33
CA ILE A 113 -1.37 1.50 -2.35
C ILE A 113 -1.82 0.26 -3.08
N GLU A 114 -1.11 -0.84 -2.86
CA GLU A 114 -1.10 -1.97 -3.80
C GLU A 114 -1.43 -3.30 -3.11
N PRO A 115 -2.73 -3.62 -2.91
CA PRO A 115 -3.14 -4.93 -2.41
C PRO A 115 -2.68 -6.06 -3.33
N ALA A 116 -2.11 -7.12 -2.74
CA ALA A 116 -1.48 -8.19 -3.50
C ALA A 116 -1.63 -9.57 -2.86
N THR A 117 -1.48 -10.60 -3.69
CA THR A 117 -1.45 -11.99 -3.23
C THR A 117 -0.15 -12.35 -2.52
N ASN A 118 0.93 -11.60 -2.78
CA ASN A 118 2.26 -11.80 -2.20
C ASN A 118 3.11 -10.52 -2.34
N PRO A 119 4.21 -10.39 -1.57
CA PRO A 119 5.16 -9.30 -1.75
C PRO A 119 5.78 -9.30 -3.16
N VAL A 120 6.15 -8.14 -3.66
CA VAL A 120 6.81 -7.97 -4.98
C VAL A 120 8.28 -8.35 -4.89
N ILE A 121 8.56 -9.63 -4.69
CA ILE A 121 9.91 -10.20 -4.57
C ILE A 121 10.34 -11.00 -5.80
N GLY A 122 9.48 -11.08 -6.80
CA GLY A 122 9.67 -11.90 -8.00
C GLY A 122 9.24 -13.35 -7.82
N GLN A 123 8.84 -14.00 -8.92
CA GLN A 123 8.23 -15.32 -8.91
C GLN A 123 9.17 -16.40 -8.32
N THR A 124 10.47 -16.32 -8.61
CA THR A 124 11.45 -17.33 -8.13
C THR A 124 11.54 -17.32 -6.60
N LYS A 125 11.65 -16.14 -5.99
CA LYS A 125 11.70 -16.02 -4.52
C LYS A 125 10.35 -16.38 -3.89
N ALA A 126 9.25 -15.93 -4.46
CA ALA A 126 7.91 -16.25 -3.98
C ALA A 126 7.65 -17.76 -4.00
N ARG A 127 8.13 -18.47 -5.03
CA ARG A 127 8.08 -19.95 -5.10
C ARG A 127 8.90 -20.58 -3.99
N ALA A 128 10.13 -20.15 -3.79
CA ALA A 128 11.02 -20.70 -2.75
C ALA A 128 10.46 -20.48 -1.33
N GLN A 129 9.66 -19.43 -1.13
CA GLN A 129 9.02 -19.07 0.14
C GLN A 129 7.59 -19.62 0.28
N ASN A 130 7.12 -20.47 -0.65
CA ASN A 130 5.75 -21.02 -0.68
C ASN A 130 4.64 -19.94 -0.68
N GLN A 131 4.91 -18.80 -1.31
CA GLN A 131 3.95 -17.67 -1.40
C GLN A 131 3.18 -17.64 -2.72
N LEU A 132 3.46 -18.57 -3.65
CA LEU A 132 2.73 -18.64 -4.91
C LEU A 132 1.42 -19.41 -4.74
N ILE A 133 0.35 -18.82 -5.31
CA ILE A 133 -0.90 -19.53 -5.53
C ILE A 133 -0.72 -20.46 -6.75
N ILE A 134 -1.06 -21.71 -6.59
CA ILE A 134 -1.03 -22.69 -7.69
C ILE A 134 -2.48 -23.02 -8.04
N LEU A 135 -2.92 -22.62 -9.22
CA LEU A 135 -4.25 -22.94 -9.74
C LEU A 135 -4.23 -24.26 -10.50
N ALA A 136 -5.25 -25.08 -10.26
CA ALA A 136 -5.53 -26.25 -11.08
C ALA A 136 -6.12 -25.80 -12.44
N PRO A 137 -6.09 -26.67 -13.48
CA PRO A 137 -6.74 -26.39 -14.74
C PRO A 137 -8.24 -26.11 -14.54
N GLY A 138 -8.72 -24.95 -15.04
CA GLY A 138 -10.12 -24.54 -14.92
C GLY A 138 -10.49 -23.89 -13.57
N GLU A 139 -9.57 -23.83 -12.61
CA GLU A 139 -9.79 -23.14 -11.34
C GLU A 139 -9.88 -21.62 -11.54
N THR A 140 -10.83 -20.99 -10.84
CA THR A 140 -11.06 -19.54 -10.88
C THR A 140 -10.91 -18.96 -9.48
N LEU A 141 -10.18 -17.84 -9.37
CA LEU A 141 -10.14 -16.99 -8.18
C LEU A 141 -10.92 -15.71 -8.42
N ARG A 142 -11.55 -15.23 -7.36
CA ARG A 142 -12.21 -13.93 -7.34
C ARG A 142 -11.57 -13.04 -6.32
N TYR A 143 -11.38 -11.77 -6.69
CA TYR A 143 -10.88 -10.72 -5.83
C TYR A 143 -11.88 -9.58 -5.77
N ASP A 144 -12.25 -9.19 -4.57
CA ASP A 144 -13.22 -8.12 -4.32
C ASP A 144 -12.50 -6.98 -3.59
N LEU A 145 -12.57 -5.78 -4.17
CA LEU A 145 -12.01 -4.56 -3.60
C LEU A 145 -13.07 -3.47 -3.60
N GLU A 146 -13.02 -2.63 -2.59
CA GLU A 146 -13.83 -1.43 -2.50
C GLU A 146 -12.88 -0.22 -2.40
N LEU A 147 -13.08 0.79 -3.26
CA LEU A 147 -12.42 2.08 -3.17
C LEU A 147 -13.45 3.12 -2.75
N LYS A 148 -13.18 3.79 -1.64
CA LYS A 148 -13.99 4.89 -1.10
C LYS A 148 -13.24 6.20 -1.22
N VAL A 149 -13.94 7.22 -1.70
CA VAL A 149 -13.52 8.62 -1.56
C VAL A 149 -14.10 9.17 -0.28
N VAL A 150 -13.26 9.83 0.49
CA VAL A 150 -13.58 10.38 1.80
C VAL A 150 -13.48 11.88 1.75
N LEU A 151 -14.55 12.58 2.10
CA LEU A 151 -14.66 14.04 2.11
C LEU A 151 -15.03 14.52 3.52
N GLY A 152 -14.41 15.61 3.95
CA GLY A 152 -14.85 16.41 5.11
C GLY A 152 -14.55 15.81 6.47
N GLY A 153 -13.80 16.51 7.27
CA GLY A 153 -13.54 16.59 8.74
C GLY A 153 -14.05 15.54 9.72
N ALA A 154 -14.73 14.50 9.29
CA ALA A 154 -15.39 13.54 10.16
C ALA A 154 -14.76 12.13 10.10
N ILE A 155 -13.68 11.94 9.39
CA ILE A 155 -13.06 10.61 9.35
C ILE A 155 -11.70 10.65 10.01
N ASN A 156 -11.74 10.35 11.29
CA ASN A 156 -10.58 9.82 11.96
C ASN A 156 -10.27 8.47 11.27
N LEU A 157 -9.28 8.44 10.39
CA LEU A 157 -8.83 7.19 9.74
C LEU A 157 -8.59 6.08 10.77
N ASN A 158 -8.23 6.44 12.01
CA ASN A 158 -8.16 5.52 13.14
C ASN A 158 -9.53 4.94 13.56
N GLU A 159 -10.66 5.56 13.25
CA GLU A 159 -11.98 4.99 13.52
C GLU A 159 -12.41 3.95 12.47
N PHE A 160 -11.88 4.05 11.25
CA PHE A 160 -12.07 3.00 10.24
C PHE A 160 -11.22 1.76 10.56
N LEU A 161 -10.02 1.97 11.12
CA LEU A 161 -9.09 0.90 11.45
C LEU A 161 -9.35 0.23 12.81
N ASN A 162 -10.22 0.80 13.65
CA ASN A 162 -10.54 0.31 15.01
C ASN A 162 -11.96 -0.25 15.16
N LYS A 163 -12.69 -0.47 14.09
CA LYS A 163 -13.96 -1.21 14.08
C LYS A 163 -13.75 -2.56 13.42
#